data_a1b906bd9374e9d1c31c063047617161
#
_entry.id   a1b906bd9374e9d1c31c063047617161
#
_cell.length_a   1.000
_cell.length_b   1.000
_cell.length_c   1.000
_cell.angle_alpha   90.00
_cell.angle_beta   90.00
_cell.angle_gamma   90.00
#
_symmetry.space_group_name_H-M   'P 1'
#
loop_
_entity.id
_entity.type
_entity.pdbx_description
1 polymer ?
#
loop_
_entity_poly.entity_id
_entity_poly.type
_entity_poly.pdbx_seq_one_letter_code
_entity_poly.pdbx_strand_id
1 'polypeptide(L)'
;PLYDDGAKSATAATRDYVLTLNDAGPPLLNVFGGKITTYRKLAETALKKLGHGGPWTAGVPLPGGDFAVDGRDDVVRALMAAYPFVAESWALRLVRAYGTQAALMLGNAKAEADLGAHFGATLTAREVDWLMEFEFATRAEDVVWRRTKLGLRLTPTQIAEIDDYMKAAQGRGAGD
;
A
#
# COMPACT_ATOMS: atom_id res chain seq x y z
N PRO A 1 2.33 -22.97 -15.63
CA PRO A 1 0.95 -22.83 -15.16
C PRO A 1 0.87 -23.20 -13.71
N LEU A 2 0.01 -22.51 -12.98
CA LEU A 2 -0.16 -22.72 -11.53
C LEU A 2 -1.41 -23.57 -11.23
N TYR A 3 -2.09 -24.01 -12.26
CA TYR A 3 -3.28 -24.85 -12.15
C TYR A 3 -3.26 -25.88 -13.28
N ASP A 4 -3.49 -27.14 -12.91
CA ASP A 4 -3.65 -28.23 -13.87
C ASP A 4 -5.12 -28.29 -14.30
N ASP A 5 -5.38 -27.84 -15.53
CA ASP A 5 -6.70 -27.88 -16.17
C ASP A 5 -6.90 -29.11 -17.06
N GLY A 6 -5.99 -30.09 -16.97
CA GLY A 6 -5.99 -31.29 -17.81
C GLY A 6 -5.53 -31.04 -19.24
N ALA A 7 -4.89 -29.92 -19.52
CA ALA A 7 -4.39 -29.59 -20.85
C ALA A 7 -3.29 -30.56 -21.30
N LYS A 8 -3.30 -30.91 -22.60
CA LYS A 8 -2.34 -31.86 -23.19
C LYS A 8 -0.89 -31.39 -23.22
N SER A 9 -0.64 -30.09 -22.96
CA SER A 9 0.70 -29.52 -22.89
C SER A 9 0.73 -28.28 -22.01
N ALA A 10 1.90 -27.93 -21.46
CA ALA A 10 2.11 -26.74 -20.67
C ALA A 10 1.80 -25.42 -21.41
N THR A 11 1.92 -25.42 -22.74
CA THR A 11 1.58 -24.27 -23.58
C THR A 11 0.09 -24.11 -23.83
N ALA A 12 -0.67 -25.21 -23.72
CA ALA A 12 -2.12 -25.20 -23.86
C ALA A 12 -2.85 -24.97 -22.52
N ALA A 13 -2.15 -25.15 -21.39
CA ALA A 13 -2.71 -24.92 -20.06
C ALA A 13 -3.11 -23.45 -19.86
N THR A 14 -4.22 -23.22 -19.14
CA THR A 14 -4.70 -21.87 -18.86
C THR A 14 -3.67 -21.06 -18.08
N ARG A 15 -3.50 -19.79 -18.48
CA ARG A 15 -2.74 -18.79 -17.73
C ARG A 15 -3.66 -17.83 -17.00
N ASP A 16 -4.95 -18.01 -17.13
CA ASP A 16 -5.93 -17.21 -16.41
C ASP A 16 -6.18 -17.79 -15.02
N TYR A 17 -6.91 -17.06 -14.19
CA TYR A 17 -7.22 -17.53 -12.85
C TYR A 17 -8.34 -18.57 -12.86
N VAL A 18 -8.26 -19.50 -11.91
CA VAL A 18 -9.34 -20.44 -11.58
C VAL A 18 -9.75 -20.22 -10.12
N LEU A 19 -11.05 -20.10 -9.90
CA LEU A 19 -11.63 -19.90 -8.57
C LEU A 19 -12.51 -21.10 -8.22
N THR A 20 -12.21 -21.79 -7.12
CA THR A 20 -13.03 -22.86 -6.57
C THR A 20 -13.49 -22.49 -5.17
N LEU A 21 -14.79 -22.63 -4.91
CA LEU A 21 -15.37 -22.43 -3.58
C LEU A 21 -15.68 -23.82 -2.98
N ASN A 22 -15.13 -24.07 -1.80
CA ASN A 22 -15.52 -25.20 -0.97
C ASN A 22 -16.44 -24.69 0.14
N ASP A 23 -17.66 -25.20 0.19
CA ASP A 23 -18.72 -24.83 1.13
C ASP A 23 -19.16 -26.01 2.03
N ALA A 24 -18.39 -27.10 2.06
CA ALA A 24 -18.66 -28.25 2.95
C ALA A 24 -18.51 -27.94 4.45
N GLY A 25 -17.94 -26.74 4.78
CA GLY A 25 -17.75 -26.19 6.11
C GLY A 25 -17.75 -24.65 6.02
N PRO A 26 -16.96 -23.96 6.83
CA PRO A 26 -16.76 -22.53 6.62
C PRO A 26 -16.29 -22.29 5.17
N PRO A 27 -16.88 -21.33 4.43
CA PRO A 27 -16.58 -21.13 3.03
C PRO A 27 -15.08 -20.85 2.79
N LEU A 28 -14.44 -21.65 1.95
CA LEU A 28 -13.04 -21.49 1.55
C LEU A 28 -12.95 -21.24 0.06
N LEU A 29 -12.57 -20.03 -0.32
CA LEU A 29 -12.30 -19.68 -1.71
C LEU A 29 -10.82 -19.92 -2.03
N ASN A 30 -10.58 -20.85 -2.97
CA ASN A 30 -9.24 -21.09 -3.51
C ASN A 30 -9.05 -20.29 -4.80
N VAL A 31 -7.89 -19.66 -4.93
CA VAL A 31 -7.50 -18.87 -6.11
C VAL A 31 -6.22 -19.47 -6.69
N PHE A 32 -6.29 -19.93 -7.94
CA PHE A 32 -5.16 -20.54 -8.64
C PHE A 32 -4.81 -19.70 -9.87
N GLY A 33 -3.51 -19.43 -10.06
CA GLY A 33 -3.02 -18.72 -11.22
C GLY A 33 -3.37 -17.24 -11.23
N GLY A 34 -3.51 -16.71 -12.45
CA GLY A 34 -3.84 -15.31 -12.69
C GLY A 34 -2.68 -14.51 -13.26
N LYS A 35 -3.02 -13.39 -13.88
CA LYS A 35 -2.10 -12.41 -14.44
C LYS A 35 -2.25 -11.12 -13.65
N ILE A 36 -1.15 -10.38 -13.48
CA ILE A 36 -1.21 -9.07 -12.84
C ILE A 36 -2.19 -8.11 -13.56
N THR A 37 -2.34 -8.27 -14.86
CA THR A 37 -3.25 -7.44 -15.67
C THR A 37 -4.73 -7.75 -15.45
N THR A 38 -5.07 -8.89 -14.84
CA THR A 38 -6.46 -9.31 -14.58
C THR A 38 -6.88 -9.19 -13.12
N TYR A 39 -6.01 -8.62 -12.25
CA TYR A 39 -6.22 -8.54 -10.80
C TYR A 39 -7.59 -7.96 -10.41
N ARG A 40 -8.01 -6.90 -11.07
CA ARG A 40 -9.30 -6.23 -10.81
C ARG A 40 -10.50 -7.16 -11.09
N LYS A 41 -10.48 -7.82 -12.26
CA LYS A 41 -11.51 -8.79 -12.65
C LYS A 41 -11.50 -10.02 -11.75
N LEU A 42 -10.32 -10.47 -11.36
CA LEU A 42 -10.16 -11.55 -10.38
C LEU A 42 -10.86 -11.20 -9.06
N ALA A 43 -10.57 -10.01 -8.52
CA ALA A 43 -11.17 -9.54 -7.26
C ALA A 43 -12.71 -9.46 -7.35
N GLU A 44 -13.25 -8.87 -8.43
CA GLU A 44 -14.70 -8.82 -8.66
C GLU A 44 -15.32 -10.21 -8.74
N THR A 45 -14.66 -11.15 -9.43
CA THR A 45 -15.15 -12.53 -9.57
C THR A 45 -15.10 -13.29 -8.25
N ALA A 46 -14.04 -13.07 -7.45
CA ALA A 46 -13.90 -13.64 -6.12
C ALA A 46 -15.01 -13.16 -5.19
N LEU A 47 -15.24 -11.85 -5.12
CA LEU A 47 -16.30 -11.26 -4.30
C LEU A 47 -17.70 -11.77 -4.73
N LYS A 48 -17.96 -11.88 -6.04
CA LYS A 48 -19.20 -12.44 -6.56
C LYS A 48 -19.41 -13.88 -6.10
N LYS A 49 -18.35 -14.72 -6.11
CA LYS A 49 -18.43 -16.10 -5.62
C LYS A 49 -18.72 -16.20 -4.11
N LEU A 50 -18.26 -15.20 -3.34
CA LEU A 50 -18.52 -15.10 -1.91
C LEU A 50 -19.86 -14.41 -1.58
N GLY A 51 -20.67 -14.09 -2.58
CA GLY A 51 -21.97 -13.43 -2.39
C GLY A 51 -21.88 -11.92 -2.11
N HIS A 52 -20.73 -11.30 -2.31
CA HIS A 52 -20.51 -9.87 -2.07
C HIS A 52 -20.52 -9.07 -3.37
N GLY A 53 -21.62 -8.39 -3.64
CA GLY A 53 -21.75 -7.35 -4.66
C GLY A 53 -21.54 -7.79 -6.10
N GLY A 54 -21.59 -6.80 -7.01
CA GLY A 54 -21.35 -6.91 -8.44
C GLY A 54 -20.06 -6.20 -8.86
N PRO A 55 -19.77 -6.13 -10.18
CA PRO A 55 -18.60 -5.43 -10.69
C PRO A 55 -18.79 -3.92 -10.52
N TRP A 56 -17.98 -3.29 -9.65
CA TRP A 56 -18.08 -1.86 -9.36
C TRP A 56 -16.73 -1.13 -9.49
N THR A 57 -15.63 -1.87 -9.64
CA THR A 57 -14.29 -1.30 -9.58
C THR A 57 -13.83 -0.63 -10.89
N ALA A 58 -14.60 -0.80 -11.99
CA ALA A 58 -14.29 -0.13 -13.25
C ALA A 58 -14.47 1.37 -13.13
N GLY A 59 -13.43 2.14 -13.43
CA GLY A 59 -13.45 3.61 -13.33
C GLY A 59 -13.28 4.17 -11.92
N VAL A 60 -13.19 3.31 -10.89
CA VAL A 60 -12.86 3.74 -9.53
C VAL A 60 -11.34 3.79 -9.39
N PRO A 61 -10.76 4.93 -9.02
CA PRO A 61 -9.31 5.02 -8.78
C PRO A 61 -8.91 4.17 -7.58
N LEU A 62 -7.68 3.67 -7.60
CA LEU A 62 -7.05 3.11 -6.40
C LEU A 62 -6.82 4.23 -5.37
N PRO A 63 -6.74 3.91 -4.07
CA PRO A 63 -6.40 4.90 -3.04
C PRO A 63 -5.15 5.70 -3.44
N GLY A 64 -5.27 7.03 -3.42
CA GLY A 64 -4.21 7.92 -3.85
C GLY A 64 -4.09 8.14 -5.37
N GLY A 65 -4.83 7.39 -6.19
CA GLY A 65 -4.75 7.46 -7.65
C GLY A 65 -5.83 8.34 -8.32
N ASP A 66 -6.53 9.16 -7.59
CA ASP A 66 -7.65 9.99 -8.04
C ASP A 66 -7.20 11.32 -8.69
N PHE A 67 -6.29 11.23 -9.64
CA PHE A 67 -5.81 12.35 -10.44
C PHE A 67 -5.53 11.91 -11.89
N ALA A 68 -5.37 12.87 -12.80
CA ALA A 68 -5.11 12.59 -14.22
C ALA A 68 -3.77 11.83 -14.40
N VAL A 69 -3.68 10.99 -15.43
CA VAL A 69 -2.49 10.15 -15.71
C VAL A 69 -1.20 10.98 -15.80
N ASP A 70 -1.29 12.19 -16.33
CA ASP A 70 -0.21 13.18 -16.45
C ASP A 70 -0.19 14.22 -15.32
N GLY A 71 -1.13 14.12 -14.36
CA GLY A 71 -1.36 15.11 -13.30
C GLY A 71 -0.43 15.02 -12.08
N ARG A 72 0.58 14.14 -12.07
CA ARG A 72 1.49 13.96 -10.93
C ARG A 72 2.12 15.26 -10.45
N ASP A 73 2.60 16.08 -11.38
CA ASP A 73 3.32 17.31 -11.06
C ASP A 73 2.39 18.39 -10.50
N ASP A 74 1.10 18.34 -10.86
CA ASP A 74 0.07 19.19 -10.25
C ASP A 74 -0.18 18.78 -8.78
N VAL A 75 -0.25 17.49 -8.50
CA VAL A 75 -0.38 16.97 -7.13
C VAL A 75 0.83 17.36 -6.28
N VAL A 76 2.05 17.29 -6.82
CA VAL A 76 3.28 17.73 -6.14
C VAL A 76 3.21 19.22 -5.81
N ARG A 77 2.85 20.07 -6.79
CA ARG A 77 2.70 21.51 -6.58
C ARG A 77 1.65 21.84 -5.53
N ALA A 78 0.51 21.16 -5.58
CA ALA A 78 -0.56 21.34 -4.59
C ALA A 78 -0.10 20.94 -3.18
N LEU A 79 0.64 19.84 -3.05
CA LEU A 79 1.20 19.40 -1.77
C LEU A 79 2.17 20.43 -1.21
N MET A 80 3.10 20.95 -2.03
CA MET A 80 4.05 21.97 -1.61
C MET A 80 3.38 23.29 -1.23
N ALA A 81 2.32 23.67 -1.93
CA ALA A 81 1.55 24.86 -1.60
C ALA A 81 0.82 24.73 -0.25
N ALA A 82 0.28 23.54 0.04
CA ALA A 82 -0.40 23.24 1.30
C ALA A 82 0.60 23.09 2.49
N TYR A 83 1.80 22.59 2.21
CA TYR A 83 2.84 22.30 3.21
C TYR A 83 4.18 22.93 2.82
N PRO A 84 4.36 24.25 3.00
CA PRO A 84 5.56 24.97 2.55
C PRO A 84 6.88 24.49 3.17
N PHE A 85 6.83 23.74 4.28
CA PHE A 85 8.00 23.13 4.90
C PHE A 85 8.46 21.84 4.20
N VAL A 86 7.66 21.27 3.28
CA VAL A 86 8.00 20.06 2.54
C VAL A 86 8.77 20.44 1.28
N ALA A 87 10.06 20.12 1.24
CA ALA A 87 10.90 20.35 0.06
C ALA A 87 10.42 19.54 -1.15
N GLU A 88 10.69 20.03 -2.37
CA GLU A 88 10.23 19.41 -3.62
C GLU A 88 10.58 17.93 -3.74
N SER A 89 11.82 17.56 -3.42
CA SER A 89 12.26 16.15 -3.48
C SER A 89 11.48 15.25 -2.51
N TRP A 90 11.11 15.79 -1.36
CA TRP A 90 10.26 15.10 -0.37
C TRP A 90 8.83 15.01 -0.85
N ALA A 91 8.23 16.10 -1.33
CA ALA A 91 6.89 16.12 -1.91
C ALA A 91 6.77 15.12 -3.07
N LEU A 92 7.76 15.11 -3.98
CA LEU A 92 7.80 14.17 -5.10
C LEU A 92 7.86 12.71 -4.62
N ARG A 93 8.63 12.41 -3.57
CA ARG A 93 8.69 11.07 -2.98
C ARG A 93 7.34 10.66 -2.39
N LEU A 94 6.72 11.55 -1.61
CA LEU A 94 5.41 11.28 -1.00
C LEU A 94 4.33 11.07 -2.06
N VAL A 95 4.26 11.93 -3.07
CA VAL A 95 3.27 11.78 -4.15
C VAL A 95 3.51 10.51 -4.97
N ARG A 96 4.75 10.10 -5.20
CA ARG A 96 5.05 8.82 -5.87
C ARG A 96 4.65 7.60 -5.06
N ALA A 97 4.71 7.68 -3.73
CA ALA A 97 4.34 6.58 -2.85
C ALA A 97 2.84 6.54 -2.54
N TYR A 98 2.22 7.69 -2.31
CA TYR A 98 0.87 7.81 -1.73
C TYR A 98 -0.12 8.58 -2.60
N GLY A 99 0.33 9.23 -3.70
CA GLY A 99 -0.54 10.06 -4.54
C GLY A 99 -1.22 11.17 -3.73
N THR A 100 -2.54 11.33 -3.89
CA THR A 100 -3.34 12.30 -3.15
C THR A 100 -3.44 12.00 -1.65
N GLN A 101 -3.23 10.76 -1.23
CA GLN A 101 -3.18 10.38 0.19
C GLN A 101 -2.01 11.00 0.94
N ALA A 102 -0.97 11.50 0.26
CA ALA A 102 0.12 12.22 0.90
C ALA A 102 -0.38 13.41 1.74
N ALA A 103 -1.38 14.15 1.25
CA ALA A 103 -2.00 15.25 1.99
C ALA A 103 -2.80 14.77 3.21
N LEU A 104 -3.49 13.64 3.09
CA LEU A 104 -4.22 13.04 4.22
C LEU A 104 -3.26 12.61 5.33
N MET A 105 -2.13 12.00 4.95
CA MET A 105 -1.08 11.58 5.89
C MET A 105 -0.46 12.77 6.62
N LEU A 106 -0.15 13.87 5.92
CA LEU A 106 0.40 15.07 6.54
C LEU A 106 -0.63 15.80 7.41
N GLY A 107 -1.91 15.71 7.06
CA GLY A 107 -3.02 16.21 7.87
C GLY A 107 -2.92 17.71 8.15
N ASN A 108 -3.03 18.11 9.41
CA ASN A 108 -3.02 19.52 9.83
C ASN A 108 -1.63 20.06 10.19
N ALA A 109 -0.55 19.37 9.83
CA ALA A 109 0.81 19.78 10.13
C ALA A 109 1.12 21.17 9.55
N LYS A 110 1.76 22.04 10.33
CA LYS A 110 2.18 23.39 9.93
C LYS A 110 3.70 23.51 9.84
N ALA A 111 4.42 22.60 10.46
CA ALA A 111 5.87 22.52 10.45
C ALA A 111 6.32 21.04 10.44
N GLU A 112 7.58 20.81 10.10
CA GLU A 112 8.17 19.46 10.11
C GLU A 112 8.09 18.81 11.50
N ALA A 113 8.23 19.60 12.56
CA ALA A 113 8.13 19.14 13.95
C ALA A 113 6.76 18.50 14.28
N ASP A 114 5.69 18.90 13.58
CA ASP A 114 4.34 18.34 13.77
C ASP A 114 4.23 16.91 13.24
N LEU A 115 5.21 16.43 12.49
CA LEU A 115 5.28 15.08 11.96
C LEU A 115 5.96 14.09 12.90
N GLY A 116 6.37 14.55 14.09
CA GLY A 116 7.03 13.74 15.12
C GLY A 116 8.50 13.47 14.82
N ALA A 117 9.04 12.39 15.36
CA ALA A 117 10.44 12.03 15.20
C ALA A 117 10.84 11.90 13.73
N HIS A 118 12.06 12.32 13.40
CA HIS A 118 12.64 12.21 12.08
C HIS A 118 13.73 11.12 12.08
N PHE A 119 13.51 10.05 11.34
CA PHE A 119 14.39 8.88 11.29
C PHE A 119 15.48 8.95 10.22
N GLY A 120 15.49 10.00 9.41
CA GLY A 120 16.42 10.18 8.27
C GLY A 120 15.73 9.97 6.92
N ALA A 121 16.41 10.37 5.84
CA ALA A 121 15.95 10.24 4.46
C ALA A 121 14.49 10.71 4.23
N THR A 122 14.05 11.75 4.95
CA THR A 122 12.68 12.30 4.95
C THR A 122 11.59 11.38 5.54
N LEU A 123 11.96 10.32 6.27
CA LEU A 123 11.01 9.46 6.97
C LEU A 123 10.71 10.03 8.35
N THR A 124 9.44 10.25 8.63
CA THR A 124 8.96 10.79 9.91
C THR A 124 8.06 9.78 10.63
N ALA A 125 7.84 10.00 11.93
CA ALA A 125 6.93 9.19 12.73
C ALA A 125 5.52 9.17 12.14
N ARG A 126 5.03 10.30 11.63
CA ARG A 126 3.73 10.38 10.94
C ARG A 126 3.61 9.41 9.77
N GLU A 127 4.66 9.26 8.97
CA GLU A 127 4.66 8.32 7.85
C GLU A 127 4.73 6.87 8.34
N VAL A 128 5.49 6.60 9.40
CA VAL A 128 5.53 5.25 10.02
C VAL A 128 4.16 4.87 10.56
N ASP A 129 3.49 5.77 11.28
CA ASP A 129 2.13 5.55 11.80
C ASP A 129 1.14 5.26 10.66
N TRP A 130 1.20 6.05 9.57
CA TRP A 130 0.40 5.81 8.38
C TRP A 130 0.59 4.41 7.81
N LEU A 131 1.85 3.98 7.67
CA LEU A 131 2.17 2.66 7.14
C LEU A 131 1.71 1.53 8.07
N MET A 132 1.75 1.74 9.39
CA MET A 132 1.22 0.79 10.36
C MET A 132 -0.31 0.68 10.29
N GLU A 133 -1.01 1.81 10.20
CA GLU A 133 -2.47 1.88 10.23
C GLU A 133 -3.10 1.44 8.90
N PHE A 134 -2.60 1.93 7.77
CA PHE A 134 -3.24 1.76 6.46
C PHE A 134 -2.55 0.75 5.55
N GLU A 135 -1.30 0.40 5.81
CA GLU A 135 -0.52 -0.48 4.93
C GLU A 135 0.05 -1.73 5.64
N PHE A 136 -0.47 -2.04 6.81
CA PHE A 136 -0.17 -3.26 7.57
C PHE A 136 1.31 -3.47 7.88
N ALA A 137 2.10 -2.40 8.04
CA ALA A 137 3.48 -2.50 8.48
C ALA A 137 3.54 -2.91 9.95
N THR A 138 4.27 -3.97 10.28
CA THR A 138 4.39 -4.50 11.64
C THR A 138 5.79 -4.40 12.21
N ARG A 139 6.80 -4.16 11.37
CA ARG A 139 8.21 -4.01 11.75
C ARG A 139 8.94 -3.04 10.82
N ALA A 140 10.09 -2.54 11.25
CA ALA A 140 10.88 -1.59 10.47
C ALA A 140 11.20 -2.08 9.05
N GLU A 141 11.44 -3.39 8.85
CA GLU A 141 11.67 -3.99 7.53
C GLU A 141 10.49 -3.78 6.56
N ASP A 142 9.26 -3.76 7.06
CA ASP A 142 8.09 -3.49 6.22
C ASP A 142 8.14 -2.06 5.70
N VAL A 143 8.45 -1.10 6.59
CA VAL A 143 8.60 0.31 6.26
C VAL A 143 9.71 0.53 5.25
N VAL A 144 10.94 0.12 5.60
CA VAL A 144 12.14 0.56 4.86
C VAL A 144 12.42 -0.25 3.59
N TRP A 145 11.96 -1.51 3.50
CA TRP A 145 12.24 -2.38 2.35
C TRP A 145 10.99 -2.72 1.51
N ARG A 146 9.84 -2.89 2.13
CA ARG A 146 8.64 -3.30 1.41
C ARG A 146 7.81 -2.12 0.91
N ARG A 147 7.68 -1.06 1.71
CA ARG A 147 6.83 0.10 1.40
C ARG A 147 7.58 1.26 0.76
N THR A 148 8.71 1.69 1.32
CA THR A 148 9.35 2.94 0.91
C THR A 148 10.67 2.79 0.17
N LYS A 149 11.40 1.67 0.33
CA LYS A 149 12.78 1.47 -0.12
C LYS A 149 13.80 2.47 0.50
N LEU A 150 13.42 3.16 1.58
CA LEU A 150 14.31 4.11 2.27
C LEU A 150 15.48 3.43 2.98
N GLY A 151 15.41 2.12 3.21
CA GLY A 151 16.55 1.32 3.71
C GLY A 151 17.82 1.44 2.85
N LEU A 152 17.69 1.86 1.57
CA LEU A 152 18.84 2.19 0.73
C LEU A 152 19.59 3.46 1.17
N ARG A 153 18.98 4.29 2.03
CA ARG A 153 19.49 5.61 2.46
C ARG A 153 19.64 5.73 3.97
N LEU A 154 19.06 4.80 4.73
CA LEU A 154 19.09 4.79 6.19
C LEU A 154 20.24 3.93 6.69
N THR A 155 20.82 4.35 7.81
CA THR A 155 21.82 3.55 8.53
C THR A 155 21.15 2.45 9.35
N PRO A 156 21.90 1.38 9.74
CA PRO A 156 21.36 0.35 10.63
C PRO A 156 20.81 0.90 11.96
N THR A 157 21.43 1.93 12.51
CA THR A 157 20.99 2.60 13.75
C THR A 157 19.61 3.24 13.55
N GLN A 158 19.42 3.99 12.47
CA GLN A 158 18.14 4.61 12.15
C GLN A 158 17.02 3.57 11.92
N ILE A 159 17.36 2.43 11.31
CA ILE A 159 16.39 1.32 11.14
C ILE A 159 16.01 0.71 12.49
N ALA A 160 16.97 0.58 13.41
CA ALA A 160 16.68 0.11 14.77
C ALA A 160 15.79 1.10 15.55
N GLU A 161 16.02 2.41 15.41
CA GLU A 161 15.16 3.44 16.00
C GLU A 161 13.72 3.38 15.49
N ILE A 162 13.52 3.10 14.20
CA ILE A 162 12.18 2.88 13.63
C ILE A 162 11.52 1.65 14.27
N ASP A 163 12.26 0.56 14.43
CA ASP A 163 11.73 -0.68 15.01
C ASP A 163 11.31 -0.49 16.47
N ASP A 164 12.12 0.23 17.24
CA ASP A 164 11.82 0.58 18.63
C ASP A 164 10.59 1.51 18.73
N TYR A 165 10.49 2.49 17.84
CA TYR A 165 9.30 3.36 17.73
C TYR A 165 8.04 2.54 17.46
N MET A 166 8.07 1.63 16.48
CA MET A 166 6.94 0.80 16.10
C MET A 166 6.50 -0.13 17.23
N LYS A 167 7.45 -0.76 17.95
CA LYS A 167 7.15 -1.59 19.12
C LYS A 167 6.46 -0.77 20.23
N ALA A 168 6.95 0.43 20.50
CA ALA A 168 6.35 1.31 21.48
C ALA A 168 4.92 1.76 21.08
N ALA A 169 4.68 2.00 19.78
CA ALA A 169 3.36 2.34 19.26
C ALA A 169 2.37 1.17 19.38
N GLN A 170 2.78 -0.05 19.05
CA GLN A 170 1.97 -1.26 19.17
C GLN A 170 1.59 -1.56 20.61
N GLY A 171 2.51 -1.33 21.57
CA GLY A 171 2.24 -1.52 23.01
C GLY A 171 1.20 -0.54 23.57
N ARG A 172 1.06 0.65 22.96
CA ARG A 172 0.02 1.63 23.35
C ARG A 172 -1.38 1.26 22.86
N GLY A 173 -1.49 0.60 21.72
CA GLY A 173 -2.78 0.16 21.16
C GLY A 173 -3.35 -1.13 21.75
N ALA A 174 -2.57 -1.87 22.55
CA ALA A 174 -3.01 -3.12 23.17
C ALA A 174 -3.60 -2.93 24.58
N GLY A 175 -3.70 -1.69 25.06
CA GLY A 175 -4.11 -1.35 26.43
C GLY A 175 -5.48 -0.68 26.57
N ASP A 176 -6.23 -0.53 25.47
CA ASP A 176 -7.62 -0.08 25.43
C ASP A 176 -8.52 -1.26 24.97
#